data_a63852b5df9b6b514e56f11c185b4ac6
#
_entry.id   a63852b5df9b6b514e56f11c185b4ac6
#
_cell.length_a   1.000
_cell.length_b   1.000
_cell.length_c   1.000
_cell.angle_alpha   90.00
_cell.angle_beta   90.00
_cell.angle_gamma   90.00
#
_symmetry.space_group_name_H-M   'P 1'
#
loop_
_entity.id
_entity.type
_entity.pdbx_description
1 polymer ?
#
loop_
_entity_poly.entity_id
_entity_poly.type
_entity_poly.pdbx_seq_one_letter_code
_entity_poly.pdbx_strand_id
1 'polypeptide(L)'
;DVLTLTYVNGFIACTFTILLALQYKAERQLRYQRYFILAAIFMLLNALISAFSFTTHAVPYWLSPALSNTSSVGAHLALACGIHRHLQLPGKRQWLLLAIVPLYLAQLSDFAAATIANRMLLAIPPVIMLNLWSIRMLSRHRDTELGPVYLAFIGVFAFNIIQFILRSAYMLAEHYQLVQTHYSALIHSVGYFSLTAFAILVFGCVIMLSHS
;
A
#
# COMPACT_ATOMS: atom_id res chain seq x y z
N ASP A 1 -11.70 -15.03 8.44
CA ASP A 1 -12.40 -13.86 8.95
C ASP A 1 -11.61 -12.59 8.64
N VAL A 2 -12.28 -11.61 7.99
CA VAL A 2 -11.68 -10.34 7.55
C VAL A 2 -11.17 -9.52 8.73
N LEU A 3 -11.86 -9.53 9.85
CA LEU A 3 -11.46 -8.81 11.06
C LEU A 3 -10.13 -9.34 11.61
N THR A 4 -9.98 -10.65 11.69
CA THR A 4 -8.71 -11.29 12.10
C THR A 4 -7.57 -10.90 11.17
N LEU A 5 -7.78 -10.93 9.86
CA LEU A 5 -6.76 -10.51 8.88
C LEU A 5 -6.41 -9.03 9.03
N THR A 6 -7.37 -8.18 9.38
CA THR A 6 -7.12 -6.76 9.63
C THR A 6 -6.25 -6.54 10.87
N TYR A 7 -6.50 -7.28 11.95
CA TYR A 7 -5.63 -7.23 13.14
C TYR A 7 -4.22 -7.77 12.85
N VAL A 8 -4.11 -8.85 12.09
CA VAL A 8 -2.82 -9.41 11.67
C VAL A 8 -2.06 -8.37 10.84
N ASN A 9 -2.72 -7.69 9.90
CA ASN A 9 -2.11 -6.60 9.13
C ASN A 9 -1.63 -5.45 10.02
N GLY A 10 -2.43 -5.05 11.00
CA GLY A 10 -2.06 -4.02 11.97
C GLY A 10 -0.85 -4.42 12.80
N PHE A 11 -0.81 -5.66 13.30
CA PHE A 11 0.33 -6.19 14.05
C PHE A 11 1.61 -6.21 13.20
N ILE A 12 1.53 -6.71 11.96
CA ILE A 12 2.65 -6.74 11.03
C ILE A 12 3.16 -5.32 10.75
N ALA A 13 2.28 -4.38 10.40
CA ALA A 13 2.66 -3.01 10.12
C ALA A 13 3.28 -2.31 11.34
N CYS A 14 2.76 -2.56 12.55
CA CYS A 14 3.32 -2.06 13.79
C CYS A 14 4.72 -2.62 14.03
N THR A 15 4.90 -3.93 13.90
CA THR A 15 6.19 -4.61 14.07
C THR A 15 7.24 -4.05 13.11
N PHE A 16 6.92 -3.92 11.82
CA PHE A 16 7.85 -3.35 10.85
C PHE A 16 8.13 -1.87 11.10
N THR A 17 7.14 -1.09 11.54
CA THR A 17 7.37 0.31 11.92
C THR A 17 8.42 0.41 13.03
N ILE A 18 8.30 -0.42 14.07
CA ILE A 18 9.24 -0.44 15.19
C ILE A 18 10.63 -0.90 14.72
N LEU A 19 10.70 -2.02 13.99
CA LEU A 19 11.98 -2.58 13.52
C LEU A 19 12.73 -1.58 12.63
N LEU A 20 12.05 -0.97 11.65
CA LEU A 20 12.66 0.02 10.76
C LEU A 20 13.06 1.29 11.52
N ALA A 21 12.30 1.72 12.52
CA ALA A 21 12.65 2.86 13.36
C ALA A 21 13.89 2.60 14.21
N LEU A 22 14.01 1.39 14.80
CA LEU A 22 15.18 0.98 15.56
C LEU A 22 16.43 0.90 14.66
N GLN A 23 16.28 0.31 13.46
CA GLN A 23 17.35 0.22 12.48
C GLN A 23 17.80 1.62 12.02
N TYR A 24 16.84 2.50 11.71
CA TYR A 24 17.17 3.90 11.37
C TYR A 24 17.88 4.65 12.49
N LYS A 25 17.55 4.36 13.76
CA LYS A 25 18.23 4.95 14.92
C LYS A 25 19.67 4.44 15.02
N ALA A 26 19.93 3.17 14.71
CA ALA A 26 21.25 2.57 14.71
C ALA A 26 22.10 3.09 13.53
N GLU A 27 21.49 3.25 12.34
CA GLU A 27 22.18 3.60 11.10
C GLU A 27 21.58 4.86 10.46
N ARG A 28 21.79 6.02 11.08
CA ARG A 28 21.24 7.32 10.63
C ARG A 28 21.68 7.74 9.22
N GLN A 29 22.67 7.09 8.63
CA GLN A 29 23.11 7.37 7.26
C GLN A 29 22.11 6.92 6.20
N LEU A 30 21.25 5.96 6.50
CA LEU A 30 20.28 5.39 5.59
C LEU A 30 19.02 6.28 5.46
N ARG A 31 19.18 7.46 4.86
CA ARG A 31 18.11 8.46 4.72
C ARG A 31 16.86 7.96 3.99
N TYR A 32 16.97 6.92 3.16
CA TYR A 32 15.85 6.31 2.45
C TYR A 32 14.91 5.55 3.40
N GLN A 33 15.39 5.05 4.53
CA GLN A 33 14.59 4.31 5.51
C GLN A 33 13.43 5.13 6.07
N ARG A 34 13.55 6.47 6.15
CA ARG A 34 12.46 7.34 6.59
C ARG A 34 11.18 7.16 5.76
N TYR A 35 11.33 6.91 4.46
CA TYR A 35 10.20 6.68 3.58
C TYR A 35 9.59 5.30 3.78
N PHE A 36 10.39 4.29 4.08
CA PHE A 36 9.91 2.95 4.39
C PHE A 36 9.19 2.92 5.75
N ILE A 37 9.69 3.65 6.75
CA ILE A 37 8.99 3.87 8.03
C ILE A 37 7.65 4.57 7.77
N LEU A 38 7.64 5.62 6.96
CA LEU A 38 6.41 6.33 6.60
C LEU A 38 5.40 5.41 5.88
N ALA A 39 5.87 4.53 4.99
CA ALA A 39 5.03 3.52 4.35
C ALA A 39 4.41 2.56 5.37
N ALA A 40 5.20 2.08 6.33
CA ALA A 40 4.72 1.20 7.41
C ALA A 40 3.68 1.92 8.30
N ILE A 41 3.90 3.20 8.62
CA ILE A 41 2.92 4.03 9.37
C ILE A 41 1.62 4.17 8.58
N PHE A 42 1.65 4.42 7.28
CA PHE A 42 0.44 4.47 6.46
C PHE A 42 -0.28 3.13 6.40
N MET A 43 0.42 2.01 6.31
CA MET A 43 -0.19 0.67 6.37
C MET A 43 -0.81 0.40 7.74
N LEU A 44 -0.14 0.80 8.82
CA LEU A 44 -0.68 0.68 10.18
C LEU A 44 -1.94 1.53 10.35
N LEU A 45 -1.93 2.77 9.88
CA LEU A 45 -3.10 3.66 9.91
C LEU A 45 -4.27 3.06 9.14
N ASN A 46 -4.02 2.53 7.93
CA ASN A 46 -5.03 1.82 7.15
C ASN A 46 -5.64 0.64 7.91
N ALA A 47 -4.80 -0.20 8.53
CA ALA A 47 -5.26 -1.36 9.29
C ALA A 47 -6.07 -0.95 10.54
N LEU A 48 -5.62 0.06 11.28
CA LEU A 48 -6.34 0.56 12.46
C LEU A 48 -7.72 1.14 12.11
N ILE A 49 -7.80 1.95 11.06
CA ILE A 49 -9.08 2.50 10.59
C ILE A 49 -10.01 1.39 10.13
N SER A 50 -9.49 0.41 9.39
CA SER A 50 -10.28 -0.75 8.94
C SER A 50 -10.79 -1.58 10.12
N ALA A 51 -9.93 -1.88 11.11
CA ALA A 51 -10.33 -2.60 12.32
C ALA A 51 -11.42 -1.85 13.09
N PHE A 52 -11.23 -0.53 13.27
CA PHE A 52 -12.23 0.32 13.92
C PHE A 52 -13.57 0.33 13.17
N SER A 53 -13.53 0.37 11.84
CA SER A 53 -14.75 0.33 11.00
C SER A 53 -15.52 -0.99 11.13
N PHE A 54 -14.82 -2.11 11.28
CA PHE A 54 -15.46 -3.42 11.47
C PHE A 54 -16.08 -3.59 12.87
N THR A 55 -15.55 -2.90 13.88
CA THR A 55 -16.01 -3.07 15.27
C THR A 55 -17.12 -2.10 15.64
N THR A 56 -17.14 -0.87 15.12
CA THR A 56 -18.04 0.19 15.60
C THR A 56 -19.24 0.45 14.70
N HIS A 57 -19.27 -0.04 13.46
CA HIS A 57 -20.34 0.14 12.47
C HIS A 57 -20.80 1.59 12.18
N ALA A 58 -20.34 2.58 12.94
CA ALA A 58 -20.74 3.99 12.88
C ALA A 58 -19.56 4.92 12.64
N VAL A 59 -18.67 4.56 11.72
CA VAL A 59 -17.49 5.38 11.41
C VAL A 59 -17.81 6.43 10.36
N PRO A 60 -17.49 7.72 10.63
CA PRO A 60 -17.69 8.77 9.66
C PRO A 60 -16.97 8.52 8.35
N TYR A 61 -17.57 8.92 7.21
CA TYR A 61 -17.01 8.70 5.87
C TYR A 61 -15.59 9.30 5.70
N TRP A 62 -15.32 10.45 6.30
CA TRP A 62 -14.00 11.09 6.24
C TRP A 62 -12.89 10.26 6.91
N LEU A 63 -13.23 9.47 7.93
CA LEU A 63 -12.29 8.56 8.58
C LEU A 63 -12.20 7.23 7.82
N SER A 64 -13.36 6.64 7.52
CA SER A 64 -13.43 5.40 6.75
C SER A 64 -14.61 5.49 5.77
N PRO A 65 -14.37 5.32 4.49
CA PRO A 65 -13.18 4.80 3.80
C PRO A 65 -12.20 5.85 3.27
N ALA A 66 -12.51 7.18 3.37
CA ALA A 66 -11.69 8.20 2.70
C ALA A 66 -10.22 8.19 3.16
N LEU A 67 -9.98 8.25 4.48
CA LEU A 67 -8.63 8.23 5.04
C LEU A 67 -7.96 6.86 4.84
N SER A 68 -8.71 5.76 4.94
CA SER A 68 -8.18 4.40 4.71
C SER A 68 -7.63 4.24 3.28
N ASN A 69 -8.41 4.61 2.25
CA ASN A 69 -7.98 4.55 0.86
C ASN A 69 -6.78 5.46 0.60
N THR A 70 -6.80 6.67 1.14
CA THR A 70 -5.71 7.64 1.03
C THR A 70 -4.44 7.10 1.69
N SER A 71 -4.54 6.47 2.86
CA SER A 71 -3.41 5.85 3.54
C SER A 71 -2.81 4.70 2.73
N SER A 72 -3.65 3.90 2.06
CA SER A 72 -3.17 2.85 1.16
C SER A 72 -2.32 3.42 0.02
N VAL A 73 -2.80 4.46 -0.67
CA VAL A 73 -2.02 5.14 -1.72
C VAL A 73 -0.76 5.80 -1.14
N GLY A 74 -0.87 6.41 0.03
CA GLY A 74 0.25 7.02 0.76
C GLY A 74 1.38 6.03 1.05
N ALA A 75 1.03 4.79 1.43
CA ALA A 75 2.01 3.73 1.65
C ALA A 75 2.81 3.41 0.37
N HIS A 76 2.12 3.22 -0.76
CA HIS A 76 2.77 2.93 -2.04
C HIS A 76 3.62 4.12 -2.53
N LEU A 77 3.15 5.34 -2.32
CA LEU A 77 3.91 6.55 -2.65
C LEU A 77 5.18 6.68 -1.80
N ALA A 78 5.08 6.40 -0.51
CA ALA A 78 6.23 6.40 0.38
C ALA A 78 7.23 5.30 0.00
N LEU A 79 6.77 4.08 -0.34
CA LEU A 79 7.63 3.01 -0.87
C LEU A 79 8.38 3.45 -2.14
N ALA A 80 7.67 4.02 -3.11
CA ALA A 80 8.27 4.51 -4.36
C ALA A 80 9.30 5.61 -4.10
N CYS A 81 9.03 6.56 -3.19
CA CYS A 81 9.99 7.58 -2.76
C CYS A 81 11.21 6.97 -2.05
N GLY A 82 11.01 5.95 -1.23
CA GLY A 82 12.07 5.20 -0.57
C GLY A 82 13.02 4.53 -1.56
N ILE A 83 12.47 3.81 -2.54
CA ILE A 83 13.22 3.19 -3.63
C ILE A 83 13.98 4.25 -4.45
N HIS A 84 13.30 5.33 -4.85
CA HIS A 84 13.93 6.43 -5.58
C HIS A 84 15.14 7.00 -4.81
N ARG A 85 15.01 7.16 -3.50
CA ARG A 85 16.07 7.69 -2.64
C ARG A 85 17.19 6.68 -2.41
N HIS A 86 16.84 5.39 -2.26
CA HIS A 86 17.81 4.30 -2.14
C HIS A 86 18.71 4.23 -3.39
N LEU A 87 18.11 4.27 -4.57
CA LEU A 87 18.82 4.26 -5.86
C LEU A 87 19.51 5.60 -6.19
N GLN A 88 19.50 6.57 -5.29
CA GLN A 88 20.10 7.90 -5.46
C GLN A 88 19.71 8.59 -6.78
N LEU A 89 18.50 8.36 -7.26
CA LEU A 89 18.03 8.93 -8.52
C LEU A 89 17.88 10.45 -8.42
N PRO A 90 18.13 11.19 -9.53
CA PRO A 90 18.05 12.65 -9.53
C PRO A 90 16.61 13.16 -9.30
N GLY A 91 16.50 14.33 -8.70
CA GLY A 91 15.24 15.02 -8.46
C GLY A 91 14.67 14.85 -7.05
N LYS A 92 13.96 15.91 -6.61
CA LYS A 92 13.34 15.96 -5.26
C LYS A 92 11.93 15.36 -5.29
N ARG A 93 11.81 14.06 -5.52
CA ARG A 93 10.52 13.35 -5.63
C ARG A 93 9.73 13.29 -4.33
N GLN A 94 10.31 13.64 -3.20
CA GLN A 94 9.62 13.73 -1.91
C GLN A 94 8.41 14.68 -1.93
N TRP A 95 8.40 15.67 -2.81
CA TRP A 95 7.26 16.58 -2.98
C TRP A 95 6.00 15.87 -3.50
N LEU A 96 6.16 14.69 -4.11
CA LEU A 96 5.02 13.87 -4.50
C LEU A 96 4.17 13.42 -3.30
N LEU A 97 4.75 13.35 -2.09
CA LEU A 97 3.98 13.07 -0.88
C LEU A 97 2.88 14.10 -0.62
N LEU A 98 3.04 15.32 -1.10
CA LEU A 98 1.97 16.34 -1.03
C LEU A 98 0.74 15.96 -1.85
N ALA A 99 0.86 15.05 -2.85
CA ALA A 99 -0.27 14.54 -3.62
C ALA A 99 -1.28 13.75 -2.77
N ILE A 100 -0.91 13.35 -1.55
CA ILE A 100 -1.82 12.70 -0.60
C ILE A 100 -2.96 13.65 -0.21
N VAL A 101 -2.70 14.96 -0.10
CA VAL A 101 -3.71 15.96 0.28
C VAL A 101 -4.83 16.07 -0.76
N PRO A 102 -4.56 16.39 -2.05
CA PRO A 102 -5.61 16.44 -3.05
C PRO A 102 -6.30 15.08 -3.26
N LEU A 103 -5.58 13.97 -3.09
CA LEU A 103 -6.20 12.65 -3.15
C LEU A 103 -7.22 12.45 -2.01
N TYR A 104 -6.87 12.84 -0.79
CA TYR A 104 -7.79 12.78 0.34
C TYR A 104 -9.02 13.66 0.09
N LEU A 105 -8.83 14.89 -0.40
CA LEU A 105 -9.94 15.77 -0.76
C LEU A 105 -10.82 15.17 -1.86
N ALA A 106 -10.23 14.51 -2.86
CA ALA A 106 -10.99 13.80 -3.88
C ALA A 106 -11.78 12.62 -3.31
N GLN A 107 -11.24 11.90 -2.33
CA GLN A 107 -11.96 10.84 -1.61
C GLN A 107 -13.12 11.37 -0.75
N LEU A 108 -13.11 12.65 -0.36
CA LEU A 108 -14.21 13.30 0.37
C LEU A 108 -15.32 13.82 -0.55
N SER A 109 -15.15 13.78 -1.87
CA SER A 109 -16.14 14.27 -2.83
C SER A 109 -17.42 13.42 -2.84
N ASP A 110 -18.54 14.04 -3.23
CA ASP A 110 -19.81 13.33 -3.44
C ASP A 110 -19.67 12.20 -4.47
N PHE A 111 -18.80 12.38 -5.48
CA PHE A 111 -18.49 11.33 -6.45
C PHE A 111 -17.95 10.07 -5.76
N ALA A 112 -16.96 10.21 -4.87
CA ALA A 112 -16.38 9.08 -4.14
C ALA A 112 -17.39 8.51 -3.12
N ALA A 113 -18.19 9.36 -2.48
CA ALA A 113 -19.17 8.94 -1.48
C ALA A 113 -20.32 8.13 -2.11
N ALA A 114 -20.63 8.38 -3.37
CA ALA A 114 -21.81 7.76 -4.04
C ALA A 114 -21.71 6.24 -4.15
N THR A 115 -20.54 5.68 -4.50
CA THR A 115 -20.37 4.22 -4.69
C THR A 115 -18.99 3.73 -4.31
N ILE A 116 -18.87 2.43 -4.00
CA ILE A 116 -17.58 1.76 -3.78
C ILE A 116 -16.75 1.81 -5.07
N ALA A 117 -17.37 1.61 -6.24
CA ALA A 117 -16.70 1.65 -7.54
C ALA A 117 -16.00 3.00 -7.78
N ASN A 118 -16.67 4.12 -7.47
CA ASN A 118 -16.09 5.46 -7.61
C ASN A 118 -14.87 5.68 -6.72
N ARG A 119 -14.94 5.21 -5.46
CA ARG A 119 -13.78 5.24 -4.54
C ARG A 119 -12.60 4.47 -5.08
N MET A 120 -12.86 3.30 -5.64
CA MET A 120 -11.82 2.45 -6.24
C MET A 120 -11.19 3.10 -7.46
N LEU A 121 -11.98 3.77 -8.32
CA LEU A 121 -11.48 4.52 -9.46
C LEU A 121 -10.51 5.65 -9.06
N LEU A 122 -10.66 6.21 -7.87
CA LEU A 122 -9.74 7.22 -7.35
C LEU A 122 -8.49 6.63 -6.69
N ALA A 123 -8.59 5.45 -6.06
CA ALA A 123 -7.50 4.88 -5.27
C ALA A 123 -6.61 3.90 -6.08
N ILE A 124 -7.20 3.05 -6.91
CA ILE A 124 -6.48 1.95 -7.56
C ILE A 124 -5.53 2.39 -8.68
N PRO A 125 -5.92 3.27 -9.62
CA PRO A 125 -5.00 3.71 -10.66
C PRO A 125 -3.71 4.33 -10.10
N PRO A 126 -3.72 5.23 -9.09
CA PRO A 126 -2.51 5.72 -8.45
C PRO A 126 -1.64 4.60 -7.87
N VAL A 127 -2.22 3.60 -7.20
CA VAL A 127 -1.47 2.46 -6.64
C VAL A 127 -0.78 1.67 -7.76
N ILE A 128 -1.50 1.35 -8.83
CA ILE A 128 -0.93 0.63 -9.98
C ILE A 128 0.21 1.43 -10.61
N MET A 129 0.01 2.73 -10.83
CA MET A 129 1.05 3.61 -11.40
C MET A 129 2.30 3.69 -10.52
N LEU A 130 2.14 3.77 -9.20
CA LEU A 130 3.24 3.82 -8.24
C LEU A 130 4.01 2.49 -8.21
N ASN A 131 3.31 1.36 -8.26
CA ASN A 131 3.93 0.05 -8.34
C ASN A 131 4.69 -0.13 -9.67
N LEU A 132 4.11 0.25 -10.81
CA LEU A 132 4.78 0.23 -12.11
C LEU A 132 6.00 1.13 -12.13
N TRP A 133 5.92 2.31 -11.53
CA TRP A 133 7.06 3.20 -11.39
C TRP A 133 8.17 2.57 -10.54
N SER A 134 7.83 1.93 -9.42
CA SER A 134 8.77 1.20 -8.57
C SER A 134 9.45 0.06 -9.33
N ILE A 135 8.69 -0.76 -10.07
CA ILE A 135 9.20 -1.82 -10.93
C ILE A 135 10.18 -1.24 -11.97
N ARG A 136 9.80 -0.15 -12.65
CA ARG A 136 10.66 0.48 -13.65
C ARG A 136 11.98 1.00 -13.07
N MET A 137 11.96 1.58 -11.86
CA MET A 137 13.18 2.03 -11.18
C MET A 137 14.10 0.85 -10.84
N LEU A 138 13.56 -0.20 -10.24
CA LEU A 138 14.33 -1.38 -9.83
C LEU A 138 14.86 -2.18 -11.02
N SER A 139 14.07 -2.37 -12.07
CA SER A 139 14.47 -3.14 -13.26
C SER A 139 15.64 -2.53 -14.01
N ARG A 140 15.84 -1.20 -13.93
CA ARG A 140 16.99 -0.51 -14.53
C ARG A 140 18.30 -0.68 -13.76
N HIS A 141 18.22 -1.17 -12.53
CA HIS A 141 19.37 -1.34 -11.62
C HIS A 141 19.59 -2.80 -11.22
N ARG A 142 18.93 -3.76 -11.91
CA ARG A 142 18.96 -5.20 -11.58
C ARG A 142 20.35 -5.85 -11.75
N ASP A 143 21.21 -5.23 -12.55
CA ASP A 143 22.55 -5.77 -12.86
C ASP A 143 23.61 -5.38 -11.80
N THR A 144 23.17 -4.99 -10.62
CA THR A 144 24.02 -4.70 -9.46
C THR A 144 24.11 -5.91 -8.51
N GLU A 145 25.00 -5.86 -7.53
CA GLU A 145 25.10 -6.89 -6.48
C GLU A 145 23.77 -7.13 -5.75
N LEU A 146 22.90 -6.09 -5.67
CA LEU A 146 21.57 -6.16 -5.10
C LEU A 146 20.49 -6.68 -6.08
N GLY A 147 20.88 -7.10 -7.27
CA GLY A 147 19.97 -7.58 -8.31
C GLY A 147 18.94 -8.60 -7.83
N PRO A 148 19.32 -9.64 -7.06
CA PRO A 148 18.35 -10.61 -6.52
C PRO A 148 17.29 -9.98 -5.60
N VAL A 149 17.68 -9.01 -4.77
CA VAL A 149 16.74 -8.28 -3.90
C VAL A 149 15.79 -7.41 -4.72
N TYR A 150 16.32 -6.75 -5.76
CA TYR A 150 15.49 -5.94 -6.66
C TYR A 150 14.51 -6.81 -7.46
N LEU A 151 14.91 -8.01 -7.89
CA LEU A 151 13.99 -8.96 -8.55
C LEU A 151 12.88 -9.42 -7.60
N ALA A 152 13.21 -9.67 -6.32
CA ALA A 152 12.19 -10.00 -5.31
C ALA A 152 11.19 -8.84 -5.14
N PHE A 153 11.66 -7.60 -5.02
CA PHE A 153 10.77 -6.43 -5.00
C PHE A 153 9.89 -6.29 -6.24
N ILE A 154 10.46 -6.49 -7.43
CA ILE A 154 9.71 -6.46 -8.69
C ILE A 154 8.59 -7.50 -8.66
N GLY A 155 8.89 -8.73 -8.22
CA GLY A 155 7.89 -9.79 -8.06
C GLY A 155 6.78 -9.40 -7.09
N VAL A 156 7.12 -8.80 -5.94
CA VAL A 156 6.15 -8.34 -4.94
C VAL A 156 5.24 -7.24 -5.49
N PHE A 157 5.79 -6.24 -6.20
CA PHE A 157 4.98 -5.19 -6.82
C PHE A 157 4.12 -5.72 -7.97
N ALA A 158 4.63 -6.65 -8.78
CA ALA A 158 3.86 -7.28 -9.84
C ALA A 158 2.68 -8.09 -9.27
N PHE A 159 2.91 -8.88 -8.22
CA PHE A 159 1.86 -9.57 -7.48
C PHE A 159 0.79 -8.59 -6.97
N ASN A 160 1.21 -7.47 -6.39
CA ASN A 160 0.29 -6.47 -5.87
C ASN A 160 -0.56 -5.83 -6.99
N ILE A 161 0.02 -5.55 -8.16
CA ILE A 161 -0.72 -5.04 -9.32
C ILE A 161 -1.79 -6.05 -9.76
N ILE A 162 -1.41 -7.32 -9.91
CA ILE A 162 -2.31 -8.38 -10.35
C ILE A 162 -3.49 -8.50 -9.39
N GLN A 163 -3.23 -8.55 -8.08
CA GLN A 163 -4.29 -8.68 -7.10
C GLN A 163 -5.23 -7.46 -7.09
N PHE A 164 -4.70 -6.23 -7.27
CA PHE A 164 -5.56 -5.05 -7.38
C PHE A 164 -6.43 -5.06 -8.63
N ILE A 165 -5.88 -5.47 -9.77
CA ILE A 165 -6.64 -5.59 -11.03
C ILE A 165 -7.76 -6.63 -10.87
N LEU A 166 -7.44 -7.84 -10.38
CA LEU A 166 -8.42 -8.92 -10.22
C LEU A 166 -9.54 -8.51 -9.25
N ARG A 167 -9.17 -7.92 -8.10
CA ARG A 167 -10.14 -7.45 -7.11
C ARG A 167 -11.03 -6.35 -7.68
N SER A 168 -10.45 -5.40 -8.42
CA SER A 168 -11.21 -4.30 -9.04
C SER A 168 -12.17 -4.81 -10.11
N ALA A 169 -11.69 -5.72 -10.96
CA ALA A 169 -12.51 -6.31 -12.01
C ALA A 169 -13.73 -7.03 -11.42
N TYR A 170 -13.51 -7.79 -10.35
CA TYR A 170 -14.62 -8.46 -9.67
C TYR A 170 -15.61 -7.47 -9.05
N MET A 171 -15.14 -6.46 -8.31
CA MET A 171 -16.01 -5.49 -7.65
C MET A 171 -16.79 -4.63 -8.67
N LEU A 172 -16.19 -4.33 -9.82
CA LEU A 172 -16.90 -3.67 -10.92
C LEU A 172 -17.96 -4.62 -11.54
N ALA A 173 -17.61 -5.88 -11.77
CA ALA A 173 -18.53 -6.88 -12.29
C ALA A 173 -19.73 -7.10 -11.33
N GLU A 174 -19.50 -7.11 -10.03
CA GLU A 174 -20.56 -7.16 -9.00
C GLU A 174 -21.42 -5.89 -9.03
N HIS A 175 -20.79 -4.70 -9.13
CA HIS A 175 -21.52 -3.42 -9.22
C HIS A 175 -22.46 -3.36 -10.44
N TYR A 176 -22.03 -3.89 -11.59
CA TYR A 176 -22.83 -3.97 -12.81
C TYR A 176 -23.69 -5.23 -12.89
N GLN A 177 -23.83 -6.00 -11.81
CA GLN A 177 -24.64 -7.23 -11.73
C GLN A 177 -24.25 -8.31 -12.76
N LEU A 178 -22.99 -8.29 -13.22
CA LEU A 178 -22.45 -9.29 -14.16
C LEU A 178 -22.08 -10.61 -13.48
N VAL A 179 -21.93 -10.62 -12.18
CA VAL A 179 -21.65 -11.81 -11.35
C VAL A 179 -22.57 -11.84 -10.14
N GLN A 180 -22.87 -13.05 -9.66
CA GLN A 180 -23.69 -13.23 -8.47
C GLN A 180 -22.88 -12.89 -7.20
N THR A 181 -23.55 -12.26 -6.22
CA THR A 181 -22.94 -11.75 -4.98
C THR A 181 -22.44 -12.82 -4.00
N HIS A 182 -22.59 -14.11 -4.31
CA HIS A 182 -22.22 -15.20 -3.39
C HIS A 182 -20.74 -15.28 -3.02
N TYR A 183 -19.85 -14.67 -3.81
CA TYR A 183 -18.40 -14.72 -3.60
C TYR A 183 -17.79 -13.45 -2.99
N SER A 184 -18.60 -12.43 -2.67
CA SER A 184 -18.08 -11.15 -2.16
C SER A 184 -17.25 -11.32 -0.89
N ALA A 185 -17.70 -12.10 0.08
CA ALA A 185 -16.99 -12.36 1.33
C ALA A 185 -15.65 -13.08 1.10
N LEU A 186 -15.61 -14.06 0.17
CA LEU A 186 -14.36 -14.76 -0.19
C LEU A 186 -13.36 -13.81 -0.83
N ILE A 187 -13.79 -12.97 -1.76
CA ILE A 187 -12.92 -12.04 -2.48
C ILE A 187 -12.40 -10.94 -1.56
N HIS A 188 -13.21 -10.45 -0.64
CA HIS A 188 -12.74 -9.57 0.41
C HIS A 188 -11.67 -10.23 1.27
N SER A 189 -11.89 -11.47 1.71
CA SER A 189 -10.91 -12.23 2.51
C SER A 189 -9.60 -12.47 1.74
N VAL A 190 -9.69 -12.86 0.46
CA VAL A 190 -8.52 -13.03 -0.41
C VAL A 190 -7.78 -11.70 -0.60
N GLY A 191 -8.52 -10.58 -0.76
CA GLY A 191 -7.91 -9.25 -0.87
C GLY A 191 -7.13 -8.84 0.39
N TYR A 192 -7.67 -9.09 1.58
CA TYR A 192 -6.96 -8.81 2.84
C TYR A 192 -5.76 -9.74 3.05
N PHE A 193 -5.90 -11.03 2.71
CA PHE A 193 -4.78 -11.97 2.74
C PHE A 193 -3.64 -11.55 1.80
N SER A 194 -3.98 -11.12 0.58
CA SER A 194 -3.01 -10.63 -0.40
C SER A 194 -2.30 -9.36 0.08
N LEU A 195 -3.01 -8.47 0.77
CA LEU A 195 -2.44 -7.28 1.38
C LEU A 195 -1.46 -7.64 2.51
N THR A 196 -1.81 -8.65 3.32
CA THR A 196 -0.94 -9.19 4.36
C THR A 196 0.35 -9.76 3.76
N ALA A 197 0.22 -10.59 2.73
CA ALA A 197 1.36 -11.16 2.02
C ALA A 197 2.25 -10.07 1.39
N PHE A 198 1.64 -9.07 0.77
CA PHE A 198 2.36 -7.91 0.22
C PHE A 198 3.15 -7.17 1.31
N ALA A 199 2.54 -6.88 2.47
CA ALA A 199 3.21 -6.19 3.56
C ALA A 199 4.43 -6.99 4.07
N ILE A 200 4.28 -8.29 4.31
CA ILE A 200 5.38 -9.16 4.77
C ILE A 200 6.52 -9.16 3.74
N LEU A 201 6.18 -9.39 2.48
CA LEU A 201 7.19 -9.53 1.42
C LEU A 201 7.91 -8.21 1.15
N VAL A 202 7.19 -7.08 1.06
CA VAL A 202 7.81 -5.78 0.79
C VAL A 202 8.73 -5.35 1.92
N PHE A 203 8.32 -5.52 3.17
CA PHE A 203 9.17 -5.16 4.30
C PHE A 203 10.32 -6.15 4.52
N GLY A 204 10.12 -7.44 4.20
CA GLY A 204 11.22 -8.39 4.12
C GLY A 204 12.31 -7.93 3.13
N CYS A 205 11.91 -7.49 1.93
CA CYS A 205 12.83 -6.91 0.96
C CYS A 205 13.50 -5.62 1.47
N VAL A 206 12.75 -4.75 2.18
CA VAL A 206 13.32 -3.52 2.78
C VAL A 206 14.41 -3.84 3.80
N ILE A 207 14.19 -4.84 4.66
CA ILE A 207 15.19 -5.29 5.62
C ILE A 207 16.44 -5.83 4.90
N MET A 208 16.25 -6.64 3.84
CA MET A 208 17.37 -7.13 3.04
C MET A 208 18.19 -6.00 2.40
N LEU A 209 17.53 -4.92 1.91
CA LEU A 209 18.21 -3.74 1.40
C LEU A 209 19.04 -3.01 2.46
N SER A 210 18.68 -3.14 3.71
CA SER A 210 19.35 -2.39 4.79
C SER A 210 20.57 -3.12 5.33
N HIS A 211 20.73 -4.41 5.05
CA HIS A 211 21.85 -5.24 5.48
C HIS A 211 22.88 -5.49 4.36
N SER A 212 22.71 -4.89 3.22
CA SER A 212 23.61 -4.95 2.06
C SER A 212 24.32 -3.61 1.86
#